data_934940778c4be9b7d6fd2bb136303a4a
#
_entry.id   934940778c4be9b7d6fd2bb136303a4a
#
_cell.length_a   1.000
_cell.length_b   1.000
_cell.length_c   1.000
_cell.angle_alpha   90.00
_cell.angle_beta   90.00
_cell.angle_gamma   90.00
#
_symmetry.space_group_name_H-M   'P 1'
#
loop_
_entity.id
_entity.type
_entity.pdbx_description
1 polymer ?
#
loop_
_entity_poly.entity_id
_entity_poly.type
_entity_poly.pdbx_seq_one_letter_code
_entity_poly.pdbx_strand_id
1 'polypeptide(L)'
;EITTRLVGSEMCIRDSYRPDYLLFDACFMANIETLYDLRECTDYVIAAPCEIMAQGFPYERAMPWFFTDGGKEYNLTKVCEAFWNFYMNDATTKSGCISLAVMAEMEGMKEIMRHINAAPQKTYAEELQSYEGMSSHIFYDLGHWVELACSDAGLKEEFKVQLDKAFPKAVSYT
;
A
#
# COMPACT_ATOMS: atom_id res chain seq x y z
N GLU A 1 -9.69 -26.24 8.87
CA GLU A 1 -10.77 -26.37 7.86
C GLU A 1 -11.17 -25.03 7.24
N ILE A 2 -11.06 -23.91 7.94
CA ILE A 2 -11.37 -22.56 7.42
C ILE A 2 -10.28 -22.10 6.43
N THR A 3 -9.03 -22.42 6.68
CA THR A 3 -7.87 -22.04 5.85
C THR A 3 -7.92 -22.67 4.45
N THR A 4 -8.37 -23.91 4.35
CA THR A 4 -8.45 -24.64 3.06
C THR A 4 -9.59 -24.11 2.15
N ARG A 5 -10.62 -23.53 2.72
CA ARG A 5 -11.76 -23.00 1.98
C ARG A 5 -11.50 -21.59 1.40
N LEU A 6 -10.72 -20.77 2.12
CA LEU A 6 -10.26 -19.47 1.64
C LEU A 6 -9.28 -19.63 0.46
N VAL A 7 -8.28 -20.50 0.61
CA VAL A 7 -7.30 -20.79 -0.47
C VAL A 7 -7.98 -21.31 -1.74
N GLY A 8 -9.03 -22.11 -1.62
CA GLY A 8 -9.78 -22.60 -2.78
C GLY A 8 -10.60 -21.51 -3.48
N SER A 9 -11.16 -20.55 -2.75
CA SER A 9 -11.92 -19.45 -3.34
C SER A 9 -11.02 -18.39 -3.99
N GLU A 10 -9.85 -18.12 -3.42
CA GLU A 10 -8.83 -17.23 -4.00
C GLU A 10 -8.25 -17.80 -5.30
N MET A 11 -7.98 -19.09 -5.37
CA MET A 11 -7.58 -19.75 -6.62
C MET A 11 -8.67 -19.67 -7.69
N CYS A 12 -9.94 -19.85 -7.34
CA CYS A 12 -11.04 -19.74 -8.29
C CYS A 12 -11.23 -18.32 -8.82
N ILE A 13 -11.03 -17.30 -8.00
CA ILE A 13 -11.08 -15.89 -8.42
C ILE A 13 -9.92 -15.58 -9.36
N ARG A 14 -8.70 -15.99 -9.02
CA ARG A 14 -7.52 -15.80 -9.86
C ARG A 14 -7.63 -16.44 -11.23
N ASP A 15 -8.20 -17.64 -11.31
CA ASP A 15 -8.29 -18.41 -12.56
C ASP A 15 -9.44 -17.97 -13.45
N SER A 16 -10.46 -17.27 -12.93
CA SER A 16 -11.66 -16.90 -13.66
C SER A 16 -11.81 -15.42 -13.96
N TYR A 17 -11.21 -14.54 -13.15
CA TYR A 17 -11.30 -13.09 -13.35
C TYR A 17 -10.15 -12.35 -12.65
N ARG A 18 -9.44 -11.53 -13.39
CA ARG A 18 -8.40 -10.64 -12.88
C ARG A 18 -8.84 -9.19 -13.07
N PRO A 19 -9.26 -8.48 -12.03
CA PRO A 19 -9.58 -7.06 -12.13
C PRO A 19 -8.34 -6.23 -12.42
N ASP A 20 -8.49 -5.09 -13.09
CA ASP A 20 -7.40 -4.17 -13.36
C ASP A 20 -6.88 -3.55 -12.06
N TYR A 21 -7.76 -3.32 -11.10
CA TYR A 21 -7.38 -2.78 -9.78
C TYR A 21 -8.30 -3.28 -8.66
N LEU A 22 -7.77 -3.25 -7.45
CA LEU A 22 -8.49 -3.46 -6.19
C LEU A 22 -8.41 -2.20 -5.34
N LEU A 23 -9.50 -1.85 -4.67
CA LEU A 23 -9.55 -0.81 -3.66
C LEU A 23 -9.97 -1.42 -2.33
N PHE A 24 -9.17 -1.20 -1.29
CA PHE A 24 -9.49 -1.57 0.07
C PHE A 24 -9.97 -0.37 0.86
N ASP A 25 -11.26 -0.33 1.20
CA ASP A 25 -11.83 0.57 2.19
C ASP A 25 -11.70 -0.09 3.57
N ALA A 26 -10.46 -0.35 3.95
CA ALA A 26 -10.09 -1.03 5.19
C ALA A 26 -8.72 -0.56 5.67
N CYS A 27 -8.57 -0.53 7.00
CA CYS A 27 -7.33 -0.13 7.67
C CYS A 27 -6.18 -1.10 7.37
N PHE A 28 -4.96 -0.57 7.26
CA PHE A 28 -3.70 -1.33 7.21
C PHE A 28 -3.51 -2.31 6.04
N MET A 29 -4.30 -2.16 4.97
CA MET A 29 -4.22 -3.06 3.81
C MET A 29 -3.05 -2.76 2.87
N ALA A 30 -2.38 -1.62 3.01
CA ALA A 30 -1.16 -1.31 2.23
C ALA A 30 0.12 -1.80 2.93
N ASN A 31 0.06 -2.89 3.70
CA ASN A 31 1.26 -3.56 4.17
C ASN A 31 1.88 -4.40 3.05
N ILE A 32 3.21 -4.46 3.04
CA ILE A 32 3.96 -5.04 1.92
C ILE A 32 3.69 -6.54 1.73
N GLU A 33 3.41 -7.28 2.79
CA GLU A 33 3.11 -8.71 2.76
C GLU A 33 1.78 -8.96 2.03
N THR A 34 0.73 -8.23 2.41
CA THR A 34 -0.57 -8.31 1.73
C THR A 34 -0.46 -7.95 0.25
N LEU A 35 0.26 -6.88 -0.07
CA LEU A 35 0.47 -6.46 -1.46
C LEU A 35 1.24 -7.52 -2.26
N TYR A 36 2.27 -8.13 -1.66
CA TYR A 36 3.02 -9.19 -2.31
C TYR A 36 2.14 -10.41 -2.61
N ASP A 37 1.28 -10.80 -1.68
CA ASP A 37 0.37 -11.95 -1.86
C ASP A 37 -0.67 -11.68 -2.97
N LEU A 38 -1.08 -10.43 -3.15
CA LEU A 38 -2.05 -10.02 -4.17
C LEU A 38 -1.43 -9.73 -5.54
N ARG A 39 -0.11 -9.77 -5.71
CA ARG A 39 0.61 -9.31 -6.92
C ARG A 39 0.17 -10.00 -8.23
N GLU A 40 -0.35 -11.21 -8.15
CA GLU A 40 -0.85 -11.94 -9.31
C GLU A 40 -2.36 -11.76 -9.54
N CYS A 41 -3.07 -11.14 -8.59
CA CYS A 41 -4.52 -11.03 -8.62
C CYS A 41 -5.03 -9.79 -9.38
N THR A 42 -4.22 -8.74 -9.48
CA THR A 42 -4.61 -7.45 -10.05
C THR A 42 -3.38 -6.68 -10.55
N ASP A 43 -3.57 -5.61 -11.32
CA ASP A 43 -2.47 -4.75 -11.78
C ASP A 43 -2.15 -3.63 -10.79
N TYR A 44 -3.17 -3.14 -10.06
CA TYR A 44 -3.02 -2.06 -9.10
C TYR A 44 -3.81 -2.33 -7.82
N VAL A 45 -3.30 -1.82 -6.70
CA VAL A 45 -4.01 -1.80 -5.41
C VAL A 45 -4.03 -0.40 -4.86
N ILE A 46 -5.20 0.08 -4.44
CA ILE A 46 -5.38 1.29 -3.64
C ILE A 46 -5.71 0.85 -2.22
N ALA A 47 -4.89 1.23 -1.27
CA ALA A 47 -5.06 0.85 0.14
C ALA A 47 -4.40 1.86 1.08
N ALA A 48 -4.84 1.90 2.32
CA ALA A 48 -4.26 2.71 3.39
C ALA A 48 -3.20 1.89 4.18
N PRO A 49 -2.00 2.47 4.43
CA PRO A 49 -1.03 1.85 5.33
C PRO A 49 -1.37 2.06 6.82
N CYS A 50 -2.27 2.99 7.10
CA CYS A 50 -2.75 3.33 8.43
C CYS A 50 -4.25 3.08 8.57
N GLU A 51 -4.85 3.57 9.67
CA GLU A 51 -6.28 3.50 9.89
C GLU A 51 -7.04 4.42 8.93
N ILE A 52 -8.14 3.93 8.36
CA ILE A 52 -9.14 4.75 7.68
C ILE A 52 -10.14 5.20 8.73
N MET A 53 -10.32 6.52 8.84
CA MET A 53 -11.24 7.10 9.83
C MET A 53 -12.70 6.71 9.55
N ALA A 54 -13.57 6.87 10.56
CA ALA A 54 -14.97 6.44 10.51
C ALA A 54 -15.80 7.01 9.35
N GLN A 55 -15.34 8.10 8.70
CA GLN A 55 -15.97 8.63 7.48
C GLN A 55 -15.79 7.73 6.27
N GLY A 56 -14.84 6.78 6.32
CA GLY A 56 -14.58 5.82 5.26
C GLY A 56 -14.00 6.46 3.98
N PHE A 57 -14.06 5.70 2.91
CA PHE A 57 -13.58 6.17 1.61
C PHE A 57 -14.58 7.15 0.97
N PRO A 58 -14.14 8.31 0.45
CA PRO A 58 -15.02 9.35 -0.10
C PRO A 58 -15.51 9.01 -1.52
N TYR A 59 -16.33 7.97 -1.65
CA TYR A 59 -16.80 7.43 -2.93
C TYR A 59 -17.44 8.49 -3.84
N GLU A 60 -18.23 9.40 -3.29
CA GLU A 60 -18.89 10.47 -4.08
C GLU A 60 -17.89 11.32 -4.86
N ARG A 61 -16.68 11.52 -4.31
CA ARG A 61 -15.62 12.33 -4.93
C ARG A 61 -14.72 11.51 -5.84
N ALA A 62 -14.53 10.24 -5.51
CA ALA A 62 -13.66 9.33 -6.24
C ALA A 62 -14.35 8.70 -7.46
N MET A 63 -15.68 8.53 -7.42
CA MET A 63 -16.46 7.81 -8.43
C MET A 63 -16.19 8.28 -9.87
N PRO A 64 -16.11 9.59 -10.18
CA PRO A 64 -15.84 10.04 -11.55
C PRO A 64 -14.49 9.55 -12.11
N TRP A 65 -13.55 9.22 -11.24
CA TRP A 65 -12.20 8.79 -11.62
C TRP A 65 -12.05 7.28 -11.76
N PHE A 66 -12.99 6.51 -11.20
CA PHE A 66 -13.07 5.07 -11.44
C PHE A 66 -13.60 4.73 -12.84
N PHE A 67 -14.39 5.64 -13.44
CA PHE A 67 -15.09 5.41 -14.70
C PHE A 67 -14.95 6.62 -15.62
N THR A 68 -13.75 6.86 -16.13
CA THR A 68 -13.50 7.91 -17.13
C THR A 68 -13.87 7.42 -18.54
N ASP A 69 -14.02 8.33 -19.49
CA ASP A 69 -14.38 8.04 -20.89
C ASP A 69 -15.57 7.08 -21.05
N GLY A 70 -16.64 7.35 -20.31
CA GLY A 70 -17.86 6.52 -20.38
C GLY A 70 -17.66 5.10 -19.81
N GLY A 71 -16.72 4.92 -18.88
CA GLY A 71 -16.42 3.66 -18.19
C GLY A 71 -15.39 2.78 -18.90
N LYS A 72 -14.67 3.31 -19.88
CA LYS A 72 -13.62 2.57 -20.59
C LYS A 72 -12.25 2.73 -19.98
N GLU A 73 -12.04 3.76 -19.20
CA GLU A 73 -10.77 4.11 -18.57
C GLU A 73 -10.97 4.41 -17.09
N TYR A 74 -9.89 4.52 -16.36
CA TYR A 74 -9.84 4.93 -14.96
C TYR A 74 -8.62 5.81 -14.70
N ASN A 75 -8.66 6.62 -13.64
CA ASN A 75 -7.53 7.43 -13.19
C ASN A 75 -7.30 7.23 -11.68
N LEU A 76 -6.56 6.19 -11.34
CA LEU A 76 -6.33 5.79 -9.94
C LEU A 76 -5.56 6.84 -9.15
N THR A 77 -4.70 7.64 -9.80
CA THR A 77 -4.05 8.79 -9.16
C THR A 77 -5.08 9.80 -8.67
N LYS A 78 -6.07 10.12 -9.49
CA LYS A 78 -7.15 11.05 -9.12
C LYS A 78 -8.06 10.47 -8.04
N VAL A 79 -8.21 9.16 -7.99
CA VAL A 79 -8.90 8.47 -6.89
C VAL A 79 -8.17 8.73 -5.57
N CYS A 80 -6.85 8.55 -5.53
CA CYS A 80 -6.04 8.82 -4.34
C CYS A 80 -6.04 10.32 -3.97
N GLU A 81 -5.96 11.21 -4.96
CA GLU A 81 -6.05 12.66 -4.74
C GLU A 81 -7.43 13.05 -4.15
N ALA A 82 -8.52 12.42 -4.59
CA ALA A 82 -9.85 12.67 -4.05
C ALA A 82 -9.97 12.26 -2.58
N PHE A 83 -9.38 11.09 -2.21
CA PHE A 83 -9.29 10.65 -0.83
C PHE A 83 -8.54 11.67 0.02
N TRP A 84 -7.34 12.03 -0.40
CA TRP A 84 -6.50 12.96 0.35
C TRP A 84 -7.15 14.33 0.51
N ASN A 85 -7.69 14.90 -0.58
CA ASN A 85 -8.38 16.20 -0.55
C ASN A 85 -9.58 16.19 0.41
N PHE A 86 -10.32 15.09 0.47
CA PHE A 86 -11.41 14.93 1.42
C PHE A 86 -10.91 15.02 2.87
N TYR A 87 -9.90 14.23 3.22
CA TYR A 87 -9.38 14.20 4.59
C TYR A 87 -8.68 15.50 4.99
N MET A 88 -8.02 16.18 4.06
CA MET A 88 -7.36 17.44 4.37
C MET A 88 -8.31 18.62 4.50
N ASN A 89 -9.40 18.66 3.74
CA ASN A 89 -10.23 19.85 3.64
C ASN A 89 -11.60 19.70 4.32
N ASP A 90 -12.24 18.56 4.20
CA ASP A 90 -13.67 18.38 4.49
C ASP A 90 -13.98 17.40 5.62
N ALA A 91 -13.11 16.42 5.87
CA ALA A 91 -13.31 15.47 6.96
C ALA A 91 -13.25 16.16 8.33
N THR A 92 -14.01 15.64 9.28
CA THR A 92 -14.00 16.10 10.67
C THR A 92 -12.64 15.79 11.33
N THR A 93 -12.09 14.62 11.04
CA THR A 93 -10.75 14.22 11.45
C THR A 93 -9.81 14.34 10.27
N LYS A 94 -8.86 15.28 10.35
CA LYS A 94 -7.88 15.53 9.29
C LYS A 94 -6.71 14.57 9.43
N SER A 95 -6.96 13.31 9.15
CA SER A 95 -5.95 12.25 9.18
C SER A 95 -6.30 11.21 8.12
N GLY A 96 -5.37 10.93 7.25
CA GLY A 96 -5.56 9.91 6.22
C GLY A 96 -4.30 9.74 5.38
N CYS A 97 -3.99 8.51 5.08
CA CYS A 97 -2.93 8.13 4.18
C CYS A 97 -3.48 7.10 3.20
N ILE A 98 -3.14 7.24 1.93
CA ILE A 98 -3.56 6.32 0.88
C ILE A 98 -2.38 6.06 -0.06
N SER A 99 -2.22 4.83 -0.49
CA SER A 99 -1.17 4.41 -1.42
C SER A 99 -1.79 3.79 -2.67
N LEU A 100 -1.16 4.06 -3.80
CA LEU A 100 -1.39 3.33 -5.06
C LEU A 100 -0.19 2.42 -5.29
N ALA A 101 -0.41 1.11 -5.23
CA ALA A 101 0.61 0.10 -5.45
C ALA A 101 0.53 -0.45 -6.87
N VAL A 102 1.68 -0.56 -7.54
CA VAL A 102 1.87 -1.21 -8.84
C VAL A 102 2.29 -2.65 -8.60
N MET A 103 1.41 -3.60 -8.87
CA MET A 103 1.60 -4.98 -8.46
C MET A 103 2.71 -5.70 -9.22
N ALA A 104 2.99 -5.30 -10.45
CA ALA A 104 4.12 -5.80 -11.24
C ALA A 104 5.50 -5.53 -10.58
N GLU A 105 5.58 -4.52 -9.70
CA GLU A 105 6.83 -4.12 -9.03
C GLU A 105 7.06 -4.87 -7.69
N MET A 106 6.11 -5.68 -7.24
CA MET A 106 6.20 -6.36 -5.94
C MET A 106 7.28 -7.44 -5.90
N GLU A 107 7.57 -8.11 -7.02
CA GLU A 107 8.68 -9.06 -7.07
C GLU A 107 10.04 -8.34 -6.93
N GLY A 108 10.20 -7.17 -7.52
CA GLY A 108 11.36 -6.30 -7.31
C GLY A 108 11.50 -5.84 -5.86
N MET A 109 10.38 -5.52 -5.19
CA MET A 109 10.39 -5.20 -3.75
C MET A 109 10.88 -6.38 -2.92
N LYS A 110 10.40 -7.59 -3.19
CA LYS A 110 10.87 -8.82 -2.52
C LYS A 110 12.37 -9.02 -2.70
N GLU A 111 12.89 -8.88 -3.93
CA GLU A 111 14.31 -9.11 -4.21
C GLU A 111 15.19 -8.10 -3.47
N ILE A 112 14.87 -6.81 -3.50
CA ILE A 112 15.67 -5.83 -2.76
C ILE A 112 15.58 -6.04 -1.24
N MET A 113 14.40 -6.41 -0.71
CA MET A 113 14.26 -6.73 0.71
C MET A 113 15.05 -7.97 1.11
N ARG A 114 15.15 -8.96 0.22
CA ARG A 114 15.98 -10.14 0.44
C ARG A 114 17.47 -9.77 0.55
N HIS A 115 17.96 -8.86 -0.29
CA HIS A 115 19.33 -8.37 -0.22
C HIS A 115 19.57 -7.55 1.06
N ILE A 116 18.65 -6.67 1.42
CA ILE A 116 18.74 -5.87 2.65
C ILE A 116 18.77 -6.79 3.89
N ASN A 117 17.90 -7.80 3.96
CA ASN A 117 17.85 -8.74 5.07
C ASN A 117 19.11 -9.63 5.18
N ALA A 118 19.78 -9.89 4.06
CA ALA A 118 21.02 -10.65 4.04
C ALA A 118 22.27 -9.80 4.39
N ALA A 119 22.17 -8.47 4.30
CA ALA A 119 23.24 -7.55 4.66
C ALA A 119 23.37 -7.39 6.18
N PRO A 120 24.54 -7.01 6.69
CA PRO A 120 24.69 -6.70 8.11
C PRO A 120 23.75 -5.58 8.54
N GLN A 121 22.94 -5.87 9.57
CA GLN A 121 21.99 -4.91 10.12
C GLN A 121 22.67 -4.03 11.18
N LYS A 122 22.29 -2.75 11.21
CA LYS A 122 22.67 -1.83 12.28
C LYS A 122 21.75 -2.00 13.48
N THR A 123 22.33 -1.91 14.67
CA THR A 123 21.54 -1.63 15.87
C THR A 123 21.24 -0.14 15.90
N TYR A 124 19.98 0.22 16.03
CA TYR A 124 19.52 1.61 16.14
C TYR A 124 18.82 1.84 17.48
N ALA A 125 18.99 3.03 18.02
CA ALA A 125 18.36 3.47 19.27
C ALA A 125 17.13 4.38 19.00
N GLU A 126 16.96 4.83 17.77
CA GLU A 126 15.83 5.65 17.34
C GLU A 126 14.56 4.80 17.29
N GLU A 127 13.45 5.37 17.73
CA GLU A 127 12.16 4.69 17.67
C GLU A 127 11.68 4.59 16.22
N LEU A 128 11.31 3.39 15.81
CA LEU A 128 10.80 3.15 14.47
C LEU A 128 9.43 3.79 14.30
N GLN A 129 9.23 4.54 13.22
CA GLN A 129 7.93 5.13 12.91
C GLN A 129 6.88 4.04 12.77
N SER A 130 5.87 4.11 13.64
CA SER A 130 4.72 3.21 13.64
C SER A 130 3.49 3.91 13.06
N TYR A 131 2.55 3.12 12.55
CA TYR A 131 1.24 3.62 12.17
C TYR A 131 0.27 3.55 13.34
N GLU A 132 -0.48 4.63 13.56
CA GLU A 132 -1.48 4.73 14.63
C GLU A 132 -2.75 3.93 14.30
N GLY A 133 -3.62 3.77 15.30
CA GLY A 133 -4.94 3.17 15.19
C GLY A 133 -5.12 1.85 15.94
N MET A 134 -4.03 1.32 16.53
CA MET A 134 -4.07 0.08 17.32
C MET A 134 -3.47 0.33 18.71
N SER A 135 -4.00 -0.37 19.72
CA SER A 135 -3.49 -0.27 21.10
C SER A 135 -2.05 -0.77 21.26
N SER A 136 -1.59 -1.63 20.36
CA SER A 136 -0.20 -2.01 20.20
C SER A 136 0.19 -1.80 18.73
N HIS A 137 1.28 -1.09 18.50
CA HIS A 137 1.78 -0.87 17.13
C HIS A 137 2.33 -2.19 16.58
N ILE A 138 1.76 -2.64 15.47
CA ILE A 138 2.18 -3.85 14.77
C ILE A 138 2.58 -3.56 13.32
N PHE A 139 2.27 -2.36 12.82
CA PHE A 139 2.67 -1.89 11.51
C PHE A 139 3.61 -0.71 11.63
N TYR A 140 4.70 -0.75 10.86
CA TYR A 140 5.76 0.22 10.89
C TYR A 140 6.12 0.68 9.48
N ASP A 141 6.70 1.88 9.38
CA ASP A 141 7.15 2.41 8.09
C ASP A 141 8.35 1.61 7.57
N LEU A 142 8.15 0.97 6.41
CA LEU A 142 9.17 0.14 5.78
C LEU A 142 10.39 0.96 5.34
N GLY A 143 10.16 2.17 4.82
CA GLY A 143 11.23 3.07 4.38
C GLY A 143 12.10 3.51 5.57
N HIS A 144 11.46 3.90 6.66
CA HIS A 144 12.17 4.26 7.89
C HIS A 144 12.95 3.08 8.48
N TRP A 145 12.37 1.87 8.46
CA TRP A 145 13.10 0.68 8.89
C TRP A 145 14.35 0.43 8.04
N VAL A 146 14.26 0.51 6.72
CA VAL A 146 15.42 0.35 5.83
C VAL A 146 16.47 1.41 6.11
N GLU A 147 16.06 2.67 6.35
CA GLU A 147 16.98 3.77 6.65
C GLU A 147 17.76 3.55 7.94
N LEU A 148 17.11 3.05 8.98
CA LEU A 148 17.73 2.79 10.27
C LEU A 148 18.55 1.49 10.28
N ALA A 149 17.98 0.40 9.79
CA ALA A 149 18.55 -0.94 9.94
C ALA A 149 19.64 -1.26 8.88
N CYS A 150 19.47 -0.82 7.64
CA CYS A 150 20.43 -1.13 6.59
C CYS A 150 21.70 -0.29 6.73
N SER A 151 22.88 -0.94 6.65
CA SER A 151 24.17 -0.25 6.68
C SER A 151 24.71 0.11 5.30
N ASP A 152 24.22 -0.54 4.27
CA ASP A 152 24.70 -0.39 2.89
C ASP A 152 23.96 0.75 2.18
N ALA A 153 24.71 1.79 1.81
CA ALA A 153 24.16 2.95 1.12
C ALA A 153 23.67 2.63 -0.31
N GLY A 154 24.31 1.67 -0.97
CA GLY A 154 23.89 1.22 -2.30
C GLY A 154 22.52 0.54 -2.25
N LEU A 155 22.36 -0.40 -1.33
CA LEU A 155 21.06 -1.08 -1.13
C LEU A 155 19.94 -0.12 -0.71
N LYS A 156 20.23 0.92 0.08
CA LYS A 156 19.26 1.97 0.41
C LYS A 156 18.79 2.72 -0.83
N GLU A 157 19.71 3.09 -1.71
CA GLU A 157 19.37 3.79 -2.96
C GLU A 157 18.57 2.89 -3.90
N GLU A 158 18.99 1.63 -4.07
CA GLU A 158 18.24 0.65 -4.85
C GLU A 158 16.83 0.44 -4.30
N PHE A 159 16.69 0.38 -2.97
CA PHE A 159 15.37 0.30 -2.31
C PHE A 159 14.50 1.51 -2.64
N LYS A 160 15.03 2.73 -2.54
CA LYS A 160 14.29 3.97 -2.87
C LYS A 160 13.79 3.94 -4.32
N VAL A 161 14.67 3.58 -5.25
CA VAL A 161 14.30 3.46 -6.66
C VAL A 161 13.20 2.43 -6.88
N GLN A 162 13.27 1.28 -6.21
CA GLN A 162 12.25 0.26 -6.31
C GLN A 162 10.95 0.66 -5.62
N LEU A 163 11.03 1.35 -4.48
CA LEU A 163 9.87 1.89 -3.77
C LEU A 163 9.11 2.90 -4.64
N ASP A 164 9.82 3.80 -5.33
CA ASP A 164 9.20 4.79 -6.23
C ASP A 164 8.51 4.15 -7.44
N LYS A 165 8.99 3.00 -7.90
CA LYS A 165 8.31 2.22 -8.95
C LYS A 165 7.06 1.53 -8.42
N ALA A 166 7.17 0.91 -7.25
CA ALA A 166 6.09 0.17 -6.61
C ALA A 166 4.96 1.10 -6.13
N PHE A 167 5.31 2.32 -5.69
CA PHE A 167 4.38 3.33 -5.16
C PHE A 167 4.59 4.70 -5.81
N PRO A 168 4.32 4.87 -7.12
CA PRO A 168 4.66 6.07 -7.88
C PRO A 168 4.00 7.35 -7.39
N LYS A 169 2.96 7.23 -6.54
CA LYS A 169 2.34 8.35 -5.83
C LYS A 169 1.85 7.85 -4.46
N ALA A 170 2.78 7.70 -3.55
CA ALA A 170 2.41 7.65 -2.14
C ALA A 170 1.97 9.06 -1.73
N VAL A 171 0.69 9.24 -1.48
CA VAL A 171 0.17 10.45 -0.87
C VAL A 171 0.17 10.17 0.62
N SER A 172 1.34 10.33 1.24
CA SER A 172 1.48 10.31 2.69
C SER A 172 1.49 11.74 3.19
N TYR A 173 0.55 12.06 4.05
CA TYR A 173 0.52 13.30 4.80
C TYR A 173 0.45 12.92 6.27
N THR A 174 1.49 13.21 6.98
CA THR A 174 1.57 13.18 8.44
C THR A 174 1.22 14.53 9.00
#